data_02cdfc83f6a9bf2996bdd3e449b990bd
#
_entry.id   02cdfc83f6a9bf2996bdd3e449b990bd
#
_cell.length_a   1.000
_cell.length_b   1.000
_cell.length_c   1.000
_cell.angle_alpha   90.00
_cell.angle_beta   90.00
_cell.angle_gamma   90.00
#
_symmetry.space_group_name_H-M   'P 1'
#
loop_
_entity.id
_entity.type
_entity.pdbx_description
1 polymer ?
#
loop_
_entity_poly.entity_id
_entity_poly.type
_entity_poly.pdbx_seq_one_letter_code
_entity_poly.pdbx_strand_id
1 'polypeptide(L)'
;MTKHRIHSRRISLIKGITWRIIGTMDTIFLSWIFTGNIDKAFHIGSIELFTKVILYYFHERAWMIFHIGKRKIMLENGTIFYEDKHWRSFAKGISWRFFGTIDTIIIALFITGDLHVAFEIGFTEVFTKMLLFYFHERFWLRVTREQ
;
A
#
# COMPACT_ATOMS: atom_id res chain seq x y z
N MET A 1 4.59 -3.34 34.82
CA MET A 1 3.27 -3.19 34.13
C MET A 1 3.50 -2.67 32.73
N THR A 2 3.58 -3.55 31.76
CA THR A 2 3.65 -3.20 30.35
C THR A 2 2.26 -2.82 29.89
N LYS A 3 1.97 -1.52 29.80
CA LYS A 3 0.81 -1.02 29.08
C LYS A 3 0.95 -1.45 27.61
N HIS A 4 0.36 -2.57 27.23
CA HIS A 4 0.04 -2.82 25.85
C HIS A 4 -0.91 -1.71 25.40
N ARG A 5 -0.36 -0.69 24.76
CA ARG A 5 -1.17 0.33 24.09
C ARG A 5 -1.95 -0.37 22.99
N ILE A 6 -3.21 -0.59 23.25
CA ILE A 6 -4.15 -0.92 22.21
C ILE A 6 -4.08 0.25 21.23
N HIS A 7 -3.44 0.04 20.10
CA HIS A 7 -3.47 1.00 19.00
C HIS A 7 -4.94 1.22 18.68
N SER A 8 -5.47 2.38 19.05
CA SER A 8 -6.90 2.61 18.92
C SER A 8 -7.27 2.41 17.46
N ARG A 9 -8.36 1.70 17.19
CA ARG A 9 -8.85 1.45 15.81
C ARG A 9 -8.95 2.75 15.01
N ARG A 10 -9.22 3.87 15.69
CA ARG A 10 -9.27 5.22 15.10
C ARG A 10 -7.92 5.66 14.55
N ILE A 11 -6.82 5.46 15.28
CA ILE A 11 -5.47 5.83 14.83
C ILE A 11 -5.08 5.04 13.59
N SER A 12 -5.33 3.73 13.59
CA SER A 12 -5.03 2.88 12.42
C SER A 12 -5.84 3.29 11.19
N LEU A 13 -7.09 3.68 11.38
CA LEU A 13 -7.96 4.11 10.30
C LEU A 13 -7.50 5.46 9.72
N ILE A 14 -7.21 6.44 10.57
CA ILE A 14 -6.71 7.76 10.15
C ILE A 14 -5.36 7.62 9.45
N LYS A 15 -4.48 6.79 9.99
CA LYS A 15 -3.19 6.48 9.36
C LYS A 15 -3.36 5.87 7.96
N GLY A 16 -4.29 4.96 7.80
CA GLY A 16 -4.61 4.37 6.49
C GLY A 16 -5.17 5.39 5.49
N ILE A 17 -6.07 6.26 5.94
CA ILE A 17 -6.66 7.31 5.09
C ILE A 17 -5.59 8.32 4.67
N THR A 18 -4.78 8.81 5.61
CA THR A 18 -3.71 9.77 5.29
C THR A 18 -2.67 9.18 4.34
N TRP A 19 -2.34 7.91 4.50
CA TRP A 19 -1.45 7.23 3.57
C TRP A 19 -2.04 7.16 2.14
N ARG A 20 -3.33 6.87 2.01
CA ARG A 20 -3.98 6.84 0.70
C ARG A 20 -4.02 8.22 0.04
N ILE A 21 -4.26 9.27 0.80
CA ILE A 21 -4.23 10.66 0.29
C ILE A 21 -2.82 10.99 -0.23
N ILE A 22 -1.79 10.74 0.56
CA ILE A 22 -0.40 10.99 0.18
C ILE A 22 -0.01 10.16 -1.05
N GLY A 23 -0.38 8.88 -1.08
CA GLY A 23 -0.10 7.99 -2.20
C GLY A 23 -0.78 8.44 -3.50
N THR A 24 -2.03 8.89 -3.43
CA THR A 24 -2.77 9.41 -4.59
C THR A 24 -2.15 10.72 -5.10
N MET A 25 -1.79 11.62 -4.20
CA MET A 25 -1.11 12.86 -4.56
C MET A 25 0.26 12.61 -5.22
N ASP A 26 1.01 11.63 -4.73
CA ASP A 26 2.27 11.19 -5.34
C ASP A 26 2.07 10.69 -6.77
N THR A 27 1.10 9.83 -7.00
CA THR A 27 0.77 9.33 -8.33
C THR A 27 0.35 10.45 -9.28
N ILE A 28 -0.49 11.39 -8.84
CA ILE A 28 -0.90 12.54 -9.64
C ILE A 28 0.31 13.42 -9.98
N PHE A 29 1.16 13.70 -9.02
CA PHE A 29 2.35 14.53 -9.20
C PHE A 29 3.34 13.90 -10.20
N LEU A 30 3.67 12.62 -10.04
CA LEU A 30 4.55 11.91 -10.96
C LEU A 30 3.96 11.82 -12.37
N SER A 31 2.68 11.50 -12.46
CA SER A 31 1.98 11.42 -13.75
C SER A 31 1.95 12.77 -14.45
N TRP A 32 1.78 13.86 -13.71
CA TRP A 32 1.88 15.21 -14.27
C TRP A 32 3.27 15.53 -14.80
N ILE A 33 4.32 15.19 -14.05
CA ILE A 33 5.72 15.41 -14.49
C ILE A 33 6.01 14.66 -15.79
N PHE A 34 5.66 13.38 -15.86
CA PHE A 34 6.00 12.56 -17.01
C PHE A 34 5.08 12.74 -18.21
N THR A 35 3.82 13.09 -18.02
CA THR A 35 2.88 13.32 -19.14
C THR A 35 2.82 14.78 -19.58
N GLY A 36 3.17 15.72 -18.73
CA GLY A 36 2.99 17.14 -18.96
C GLY A 36 1.52 17.60 -19.02
N ASN A 37 0.58 16.74 -18.64
CA ASN A 37 -0.86 16.97 -18.74
C ASN A 37 -1.55 16.68 -17.41
N ILE A 38 -2.09 17.72 -16.78
CA ILE A 38 -2.74 17.61 -15.46
C ILE A 38 -4.02 16.77 -15.52
N ASP A 39 -4.79 16.83 -16.60
CA ASP A 39 -6.02 16.06 -16.74
C ASP A 39 -5.73 14.56 -16.80
N LYS A 40 -4.73 14.16 -17.56
CA LYS A 40 -4.25 12.77 -17.59
C LYS A 40 -3.75 12.33 -16.23
N ALA A 41 -3.02 13.18 -15.52
CA ALA A 41 -2.51 12.89 -14.19
C ALA A 41 -3.66 12.64 -13.19
N PHE A 42 -4.69 13.44 -13.18
CA PHE A 42 -5.88 13.25 -12.35
C PHE A 42 -6.63 11.96 -12.71
N HIS A 43 -6.76 11.64 -13.99
CA HIS A 43 -7.38 10.37 -14.41
C HIS A 43 -6.58 9.16 -13.92
N ILE A 44 -5.25 9.18 -14.08
CA ILE A 44 -4.38 8.10 -13.58
C ILE A 44 -4.52 7.94 -12.08
N GLY A 45 -4.38 9.00 -11.31
CA GLY A 45 -4.46 8.97 -9.86
C GLY A 45 -5.82 8.51 -9.34
N SER A 46 -6.91 9.00 -9.95
CA SER A 46 -8.28 8.63 -9.54
C SER A 46 -8.60 7.17 -9.85
N ILE A 47 -8.26 6.69 -11.04
CA ILE A 47 -8.48 5.29 -11.42
C ILE A 47 -7.63 4.37 -10.54
N GLU A 48 -6.37 4.73 -10.30
CA GLU A 48 -5.47 3.95 -9.44
C GLU A 48 -6.02 3.81 -8.02
N LEU A 49 -6.62 4.85 -7.45
CA LEU A 49 -7.21 4.79 -6.13
C LEU A 49 -8.26 3.67 -6.02
N PHE A 50 -9.13 3.53 -7.01
CA PHE A 50 -10.16 2.50 -7.05
C PHE A 50 -9.58 1.11 -7.37
N THR A 51 -8.73 1.01 -8.37
CA THR A 51 -8.14 -0.28 -8.77
C THR A 51 -7.28 -0.87 -7.67
N LYS A 52 -6.53 -0.05 -6.92
CA LYS A 52 -5.73 -0.50 -5.78
C LYS A 52 -6.58 -1.11 -4.65
N VAL A 53 -7.76 -0.55 -4.38
CA VAL A 53 -8.68 -1.12 -3.38
C VAL A 53 -9.15 -2.50 -3.81
N ILE A 54 -9.59 -2.62 -5.06
CA ILE A 54 -10.07 -3.89 -5.64
C ILE A 54 -8.94 -4.92 -5.70
N LEU A 55 -7.78 -4.51 -6.20
CA LEU A 55 -6.60 -5.37 -6.31
C LEU A 55 -6.11 -5.86 -4.95
N TYR A 56 -6.12 -4.99 -3.93
CA TYR A 56 -5.75 -5.36 -2.56
C TYR A 56 -6.69 -6.44 -2.01
N TYR A 57 -7.98 -6.31 -2.24
CA TYR A 57 -8.94 -7.31 -1.82
C TYR A 57 -8.63 -8.69 -2.43
N PHE A 58 -8.42 -8.77 -3.73
CA PHE A 58 -8.08 -10.03 -4.41
C PHE A 58 -6.72 -10.57 -3.99
N HIS A 59 -5.74 -9.70 -3.80
CA HIS A 59 -4.41 -10.09 -3.32
C HIS A 59 -4.48 -10.73 -1.93
N GLU A 60 -5.19 -10.12 -0.99
CA GLU A 60 -5.39 -10.69 0.34
C GLU A 60 -6.15 -12.02 0.28
N ARG A 61 -7.18 -12.12 -0.55
CA ARG A 61 -7.92 -13.38 -0.75
C ARG A 61 -7.04 -14.48 -1.32
N ALA A 62 -6.19 -14.18 -2.30
CA ALA A 62 -5.24 -15.14 -2.85
C ALA A 62 -4.27 -15.66 -1.77
N TRP A 63 -3.74 -14.77 -0.93
CA TRP A 63 -2.87 -15.15 0.17
C TRP A 63 -3.58 -15.97 1.26
N MET A 64 -4.86 -15.77 1.48
CA MET A 64 -5.66 -16.57 2.42
C MET A 64 -5.81 -18.02 1.99
N ILE A 65 -5.81 -18.29 0.68
CA ILE A 65 -5.86 -19.66 0.12
C ILE A 65 -4.57 -20.44 0.43
N PHE A 66 -3.43 -19.72 0.42
CA PHE A 66 -2.14 -20.33 0.74
C PHE A 66 -1.92 -20.35 2.26
N HIS A 67 -1.90 -21.54 2.84
CA HIS A 67 -1.71 -21.72 4.30
C HIS A 67 -0.23 -21.81 4.71
N ILE A 68 0.70 -21.80 3.76
CA ILE A 68 2.14 -21.90 4.01
C ILE A 68 2.63 -20.66 4.76
N GLY A 69 3.42 -20.86 5.82
CA GLY A 69 4.01 -19.77 6.58
C GLY A 69 3.13 -19.18 7.67
N LYS A 70 2.03 -19.84 8.05
CA LYS A 70 1.25 -19.50 9.24
C LYS A 70 1.75 -20.27 10.44
N ARG A 71 1.78 -19.61 11.59
CA ARG A 71 2.08 -20.21 12.90
C ARG A 71 0.80 -20.30 13.71
N LYS A 72 0.55 -21.47 14.26
CA LYS A 72 -0.58 -21.71 15.16
C LYS A 72 -0.20 -21.26 16.57
N ILE A 73 -0.96 -20.36 17.14
CA ILE A 73 -0.82 -19.89 18.52
C ILE A 73 -2.07 -20.33 19.27
N MET A 74 -1.88 -21.00 20.40
CA MET A 74 -2.95 -21.33 21.31
C MET A 74 -2.96 -20.28 22.42
N LEU A 75 -4.08 -19.58 22.57
CA LEU A 75 -4.29 -18.62 23.67
C LEU A 75 -4.67 -19.38 24.94
N GLU A 76 -4.45 -18.76 26.10
CA GLU A 76 -4.75 -19.35 27.43
C GLU A 76 -6.23 -19.78 27.59
N ASN A 77 -7.13 -19.16 26.85
CA ASN A 77 -8.56 -19.51 26.83
C ASN A 77 -8.90 -20.70 25.90
N GLY A 78 -7.89 -21.37 25.31
CA GLY A 78 -8.08 -22.48 24.37
C GLY A 78 -8.41 -22.08 22.94
N THR A 79 -8.52 -20.77 22.65
CA THR A 79 -8.75 -20.28 21.28
C THR A 79 -7.49 -20.43 20.43
N ILE A 80 -7.63 -20.97 19.22
CA ILE A 80 -6.53 -21.13 18.26
C ILE A 80 -6.50 -19.89 17.37
N PHE A 81 -5.36 -19.22 17.36
CA PHE A 81 -5.10 -18.08 16.49
C PHE A 81 -3.97 -18.42 15.50
N TYR A 82 -4.13 -18.00 14.24
CA TYR A 82 -3.12 -18.19 13.20
C TYR A 82 -2.44 -16.85 12.92
N GLU A 83 -1.14 -16.79 13.15
CA GLU A 83 -0.31 -15.62 12.89
C GLU A 83 0.59 -15.88 11.68
N ASP A 84 0.77 -14.87 10.84
CA ASP A 84 1.71 -14.92 9.71
C ASP A 84 3.14 -14.86 10.23
N LYS A 85 4.01 -15.76 9.78
CA LYS A 85 5.46 -15.67 10.03
C LYS A 85 6.04 -14.44 9.33
N HIS A 86 7.16 -13.93 9.84
CA HIS A 86 7.81 -12.73 9.30
C HIS A 86 8.10 -12.83 7.79
N TRP A 87 8.59 -13.96 7.32
CA TRP A 87 8.86 -14.17 5.91
C TRP A 87 7.59 -14.10 5.04
N ARG A 88 6.45 -14.56 5.57
CA ARG A 88 5.16 -14.49 4.86
C ARG A 88 4.71 -13.04 4.72
N SER A 89 4.80 -12.24 5.77
CA SER A 89 4.48 -10.81 5.72
C SER A 89 5.39 -10.07 4.73
N PHE A 90 6.66 -10.43 4.69
CA PHE A 90 7.62 -9.88 3.74
C PHE A 90 7.26 -10.26 2.29
N ALA A 91 6.96 -11.52 2.04
CA ALA A 91 6.56 -12.02 0.71
C ALA A 91 5.25 -11.36 0.23
N LYS A 92 4.27 -11.16 1.14
CA LYS A 92 3.04 -10.41 0.84
C LYS A 92 3.35 -8.97 0.43
N GLY A 93 4.27 -8.31 1.13
CA GLY A 93 4.70 -6.95 0.82
C GLY A 93 5.36 -6.84 -0.56
N ILE A 94 6.24 -7.77 -0.91
CA ILE A 94 6.89 -7.82 -2.22
C ILE A 94 5.87 -8.09 -3.32
N SER A 95 5.02 -9.09 -3.17
CA SER A 95 4.00 -9.43 -4.16
C SER A 95 2.99 -8.29 -4.36
N TRP A 96 2.61 -7.62 -3.28
CA TRP A 96 1.75 -6.44 -3.36
C TRP A 96 2.38 -5.31 -4.17
N ARG A 97 3.66 -5.02 -3.94
CA ARG A 97 4.38 -4.00 -4.72
C ARG A 97 4.49 -4.36 -6.19
N PHE A 98 4.75 -5.63 -6.48
CA PHE A 98 4.82 -6.13 -7.86
C PHE A 98 3.49 -5.95 -8.60
N PHE A 99 2.39 -6.43 -8.04
CA PHE A 99 1.07 -6.27 -8.66
C PHE A 99 0.61 -4.81 -8.70
N GLY A 100 0.91 -4.04 -7.65
CA GLY A 100 0.61 -2.62 -7.60
C GLY A 100 1.34 -1.82 -8.68
N THR A 101 2.59 -2.14 -8.95
CA THR A 101 3.38 -1.50 -10.02
C THR A 101 2.83 -1.85 -11.41
N ILE A 102 2.48 -3.11 -11.64
CA ILE A 102 1.84 -3.55 -12.89
C ILE A 102 0.52 -2.80 -13.10
N ASP A 103 -0.30 -2.68 -12.07
CA ASP A 103 -1.56 -1.94 -12.11
C ASP A 103 -1.36 -0.48 -12.54
N THR A 104 -0.40 0.22 -11.94
CA THR A 104 -0.05 1.60 -12.31
C THR A 104 0.41 1.70 -13.77
N ILE A 105 1.26 0.79 -14.21
CA ILE A 105 1.75 0.76 -15.59
C ILE A 105 0.61 0.55 -16.59
N ILE A 106 -0.29 -0.38 -16.31
CA ILE A 106 -1.46 -0.65 -17.16
C ILE A 106 -2.36 0.57 -17.25
N ILE A 107 -2.68 1.22 -16.14
CA ILE A 107 -3.52 2.42 -16.11
C ILE A 107 -2.87 3.56 -16.87
N ALA A 108 -1.59 3.82 -16.61
CA ALA A 108 -0.83 4.87 -17.28
C ALA A 108 -0.73 4.61 -18.80
N LEU A 109 -0.50 3.36 -19.21
CA LEU A 109 -0.49 2.97 -20.61
C LEU A 109 -1.84 3.23 -21.29
N PHE A 110 -2.92 2.88 -20.61
CA PHE A 110 -4.29 3.05 -21.14
C PHE A 110 -4.64 4.54 -21.36
N ILE A 111 -4.20 5.40 -20.45
CA ILE A 111 -4.51 6.84 -20.50
C ILE A 111 -3.55 7.60 -21.41
N THR A 112 -2.26 7.27 -21.39
CA THR A 112 -1.24 7.99 -22.16
C THR A 112 -1.03 7.42 -23.56
N GLY A 113 -1.28 6.13 -23.76
CA GLY A 113 -0.96 5.42 -25.00
C GLY A 113 0.54 5.23 -25.25
N ASP A 114 1.39 5.58 -24.29
CA ASP A 114 2.85 5.52 -24.39
C ASP A 114 3.43 4.58 -23.33
N LEU A 115 3.98 3.47 -23.78
CA LEU A 115 4.55 2.46 -22.91
C LEU A 115 5.78 2.96 -22.14
N HIS A 116 6.59 3.79 -22.76
CA HIS A 116 7.78 4.37 -22.11
C HIS A 116 7.40 5.25 -20.93
N VAL A 117 6.45 6.16 -21.12
CA VAL A 117 5.90 7.03 -20.06
C VAL A 117 5.26 6.18 -18.96
N ALA A 118 4.51 5.14 -19.32
CA ALA A 118 3.89 4.25 -18.35
C ALA A 118 4.91 3.55 -17.45
N PHE A 119 6.01 3.06 -18.01
CA PHE A 119 7.12 2.47 -17.26
C PHE A 119 7.83 3.49 -16.37
N GLU A 120 8.07 4.70 -16.86
CA GLU A 120 8.68 5.77 -16.07
C GLU A 120 7.85 6.09 -14.83
N ILE A 121 6.54 6.22 -14.98
CA ILE A 121 5.61 6.46 -13.86
C ILE A 121 5.66 5.29 -12.88
N GLY A 122 5.49 4.07 -13.35
CA GLY A 122 5.44 2.89 -12.50
C GLY A 122 6.73 2.64 -11.73
N PHE A 123 7.87 2.73 -12.37
CA PHE A 123 9.17 2.55 -11.71
C PHE A 123 9.49 3.66 -10.71
N THR A 124 9.28 4.91 -11.10
CA THR A 124 9.56 6.05 -10.21
C THR A 124 8.64 6.01 -8.99
N GLU A 125 7.40 5.61 -9.16
CA GLU A 125 6.43 5.47 -8.07
C GLU A 125 6.88 4.48 -7.00
N VAL A 126 7.52 3.38 -7.36
CA VAL A 126 8.05 2.41 -6.39
C VAL A 126 8.99 3.11 -5.39
N PHE A 127 9.92 3.90 -5.90
CA PHE A 127 10.90 4.60 -5.05
C PHE A 127 10.28 5.74 -4.24
N THR A 128 9.46 6.57 -4.87
CA THR A 128 8.82 7.70 -4.17
C THR A 128 7.87 7.21 -3.08
N LYS A 129 7.09 6.18 -3.32
CA LYS A 129 6.19 5.60 -2.31
C LYS A 129 6.95 4.95 -1.16
N MET A 130 8.08 4.30 -1.41
CA MET A 130 8.92 3.79 -0.32
C MET A 130 9.44 4.91 0.57
N LEU A 131 9.93 5.99 -0.02
CA LEU A 131 10.44 7.15 0.70
C LEU A 131 9.33 7.84 1.50
N LEU A 132 8.18 8.11 0.86
CA LEU A 132 7.03 8.73 1.50
C LEU A 132 6.45 7.87 2.62
N PHE A 133 6.42 6.55 2.44
CA PHE A 133 5.99 5.62 3.48
C PHE A 133 6.88 5.69 4.71
N TYR A 134 8.19 5.77 4.52
CA TYR A 134 9.12 5.93 5.62
C TYR A 134 8.86 7.21 6.42
N PHE A 135 8.71 8.34 5.76
CA PHE A 135 8.41 9.61 6.43
C PHE A 135 7.04 9.61 7.10
N HIS A 136 6.04 9.05 6.46
CA HIS A 136 4.70 8.90 7.02
C HIS A 136 4.70 8.06 8.31
N GLU A 137 5.41 6.92 8.30
CA GLU A 137 5.56 6.08 9.49
C GLU A 137 6.29 6.83 10.62
N ARG A 138 7.35 7.54 10.30
CA ARG A 138 8.11 8.34 11.28
C ARG A 138 7.28 9.46 11.89
N PHE A 139 6.47 10.11 11.09
CA PHE A 139 5.54 11.13 11.56
C PHE A 139 4.54 10.55 12.57
N TRP A 140 3.89 9.45 12.22
CA TRP A 140 2.91 8.82 13.10
C TRP A 140 3.53 8.26 14.37
N LEU A 141 4.73 7.74 14.33
CA LEU A 141 5.45 7.29 15.52
C LEU A 141 5.74 8.44 16.50
N ARG A 142 6.01 9.64 16.00
CA ARG A 142 6.19 10.83 16.84
C ARG A 142 4.87 11.24 17.49
N VAL A 143 3.82 11.39 16.68
CA VAL A 143 2.49 11.79 17.15
C VAL A 143 1.94 10.82 18.22
N THR A 144 2.16 9.52 18.06
CA THR A 144 1.68 8.51 19.01
C THR A 144 2.55 8.36 20.25
N ARG A 145 3.78 8.86 20.24
CA ARG A 145 4.65 8.87 21.43
C ARG A 145 4.29 10.00 22.43
N GLU A 146 3.77 11.09 21.90
CA GLU A 146 3.41 12.27 22.71
C GLU A 146 2.05 12.15 23.40
N GLN A 147 1.30 11.08 23.15
CA GLN A 147 0.02 10.75 23.82
C GLN A 147 0.23 9.59 24.81
#